data_26ecf74624e2a368ad7e31857196f868
#
_entry.id   26ecf74624e2a368ad7e31857196f868
#
_cell.length_a   1.000
_cell.length_b   1.000
_cell.length_c   1.000
_cell.angle_alpha   90.00
_cell.angle_beta   90.00
_cell.angle_gamma   90.00
#
_symmetry.space_group_name_H-M   'P 1'
#
loop_
_entity.id
_entity.type
_entity.pdbx_description
1 polymer ?
#
loop_
_entity_poly.entity_id
_entity_poly.type
_entity_poly.pdbx_seq_one_letter_code
_entity_poly.pdbx_strand_id
1 'polypeptide(L)'
;MALIVQKFGGTSVADTDSLRIVAERIIECKKNGYDVVVVPSAMGSSTDELIQLANNLSENPTPREMDMLLSAGERITMSLLSMHLNSLGYTSFSLTGSQAGIITTSKHGQAEIEEITGERVKDGLDNGDIVIVAGFQGFNRDTKEITTLGRGGSDATAVALAAALGAERCEIFTDVEGVYTADPRVVKSAELISEITYEEMLEMSSSGAGVLMARSVEFGRRYNVPIIVKSTFKNNEGTE
;
A
#
# COMPACT_ATOMS: atom_id res chain seq x y z
N MET A 1 -7.72 -8.32 18.82
CA MET A 1 -8.27 -6.98 18.53
C MET A 1 -8.73 -6.96 17.08
N ALA A 2 -9.61 -6.00 16.69
CA ALA A 2 -9.94 -5.85 15.27
C ALA A 2 -8.69 -5.37 14.51
N LEU A 3 -8.47 -5.89 13.30
CA LEU A 3 -7.31 -5.59 12.48
C LEU A 3 -7.66 -4.55 11.41
N ILE A 4 -6.81 -3.56 11.25
CA ILE A 4 -6.86 -2.60 10.15
C ILE A 4 -5.58 -2.70 9.33
N VAL A 5 -5.72 -2.71 8.01
CA VAL A 5 -4.59 -2.55 7.09
C VAL A 5 -4.54 -1.11 6.60
N GLN A 6 -3.43 -0.42 6.85
CA GLN A 6 -3.22 0.96 6.43
C GLN A 6 -2.19 1.04 5.31
N LYS A 7 -2.58 1.56 4.15
CA LYS A 7 -1.67 1.81 3.03
C LYS A 7 -1.34 3.30 2.95
N PHE A 8 -0.08 3.62 2.74
CA PHE A 8 0.38 5.00 2.53
C PHE A 8 1.04 5.15 1.16
N GLY A 9 0.50 6.06 0.34
CA GLY A 9 1.00 6.35 -1.00
C GLY A 9 2.38 7.05 -0.99
N GLY A 10 3.05 7.10 -2.13
CA GLY A 10 4.39 7.70 -2.25
C GLY A 10 4.45 9.17 -1.79
N THR A 11 3.43 9.96 -2.12
CA THR A 11 3.28 11.36 -1.64
C THR A 11 3.11 11.44 -0.13
N SER A 12 2.48 10.43 0.48
CA SER A 12 2.27 10.35 1.94
C SER A 12 3.55 10.02 2.71
N VAL A 13 4.55 9.44 2.05
CA VAL A 13 5.83 9.02 2.63
C VAL A 13 7.01 9.67 1.91
N ALA A 14 6.81 10.86 1.32
CA ALA A 14 7.77 11.50 0.42
C ALA A 14 9.12 11.82 1.09
N ASP A 15 9.11 12.14 2.36
CA ASP A 15 10.27 12.56 3.14
C ASP A 15 10.14 12.15 4.61
N THR A 16 11.15 12.51 5.41
CA THR A 16 11.18 12.18 6.84
C THR A 16 10.09 12.90 7.64
N ASP A 17 9.65 14.08 7.24
CA ASP A 17 8.57 14.81 7.92
C ASP A 17 7.23 14.16 7.63
N SER A 18 6.99 13.74 6.41
CA SER A 18 5.83 12.93 6.02
C SER A 18 5.80 11.60 6.78
N LEU A 19 6.94 10.92 6.95
CA LEU A 19 7.02 9.67 7.74
C LEU A 19 6.66 9.89 9.22
N ARG A 20 6.95 11.05 9.81
CA ARG A 20 6.51 11.38 11.17
C ARG A 20 4.99 11.48 11.27
N ILE A 21 4.35 12.15 10.29
CA ILE A 21 2.88 12.26 10.22
C ILE A 21 2.25 10.87 10.05
N VAL A 22 2.82 10.04 9.19
CA VAL A 22 2.38 8.65 8.99
C VAL A 22 2.48 7.86 10.30
N ALA A 23 3.58 7.97 11.02
CA ALA A 23 3.75 7.29 12.31
C ALA A 23 2.69 7.73 13.33
N GLU A 24 2.33 9.01 13.38
CA GLU A 24 1.25 9.52 14.24
C GLU A 24 -0.09 8.87 13.92
N ARG A 25 -0.44 8.72 12.62
CA ARG A 25 -1.67 8.03 12.18
C ARG A 25 -1.71 6.58 12.60
N ILE A 26 -0.59 5.86 12.45
CA ILE A 26 -0.46 4.46 12.86
C ILE A 26 -0.62 4.33 14.38
N ILE A 27 0.04 5.20 15.14
CA ILE A 27 -0.04 5.22 16.61
C ILE A 27 -1.46 5.55 17.07
N GLU A 28 -2.14 6.49 16.44
CA GLU A 28 -3.54 6.82 16.73
C GLU A 28 -4.44 5.59 16.54
N CYS A 29 -4.29 4.87 15.44
CA CYS A 29 -5.03 3.64 15.18
C CYS A 29 -4.75 2.58 16.27
N LYS A 30 -3.48 2.36 16.63
CA LYS A 30 -3.09 1.42 17.69
C LYS A 30 -3.65 1.84 19.07
N LYS A 31 -3.65 3.13 19.42
CA LYS A 31 -4.23 3.66 20.67
C LYS A 31 -5.75 3.47 20.73
N ASN A 32 -6.42 3.45 19.59
CA ASN A 32 -7.85 3.19 19.49
C ASN A 32 -8.20 1.69 19.65
N GLY A 33 -7.22 0.84 19.92
CA GLY A 33 -7.41 -0.57 20.24
C GLY A 33 -7.43 -1.50 19.03
N TYR A 34 -6.92 -1.06 17.88
CA TYR A 34 -6.78 -1.90 16.69
C TYR A 34 -5.39 -2.55 16.60
N ASP A 35 -5.34 -3.72 16.00
CA ASP A 35 -4.11 -4.24 15.44
C ASP A 35 -3.86 -3.59 14.07
N VAL A 36 -2.59 -3.35 13.73
CA VAL A 36 -2.26 -2.56 12.55
C VAL A 36 -1.21 -3.26 11.69
N VAL A 37 -1.54 -3.47 10.43
CA VAL A 37 -0.60 -3.78 9.35
C VAL A 37 -0.45 -2.57 8.47
N VAL A 38 0.79 -2.18 8.18
CA VAL A 38 1.10 -0.99 7.38
C VAL A 38 1.73 -1.40 6.05
N VAL A 39 1.25 -0.82 4.96
CA VAL A 39 1.78 -1.06 3.61
C VAL A 39 2.24 0.28 3.01
N PRO A 40 3.51 0.68 3.20
CA PRO A 40 4.02 1.89 2.57
C PRO A 40 4.41 1.64 1.12
N SER A 41 4.29 2.69 0.29
CA SER A 41 4.92 2.79 -1.02
C SER A 41 6.37 3.27 -0.90
N ALA A 42 7.10 3.30 -2.02
CA ALA A 42 8.38 3.98 -2.09
C ALA A 42 8.22 5.50 -1.84
N MET A 43 9.27 6.15 -1.34
CA MET A 43 9.25 7.57 -0.97
C MET A 43 9.16 8.48 -2.19
N GLY A 44 8.15 9.33 -2.27
CA GLY A 44 8.02 10.37 -3.29
C GLY A 44 8.18 9.85 -4.72
N SER A 45 9.22 10.35 -5.42
CA SER A 45 9.59 10.00 -6.80
C SER A 45 10.60 8.85 -6.92
N SER A 46 10.95 8.18 -5.81
CA SER A 46 12.05 7.18 -5.80
C SER A 46 11.89 6.09 -6.86
N THR A 47 10.68 5.62 -7.13
CA THR A 47 10.43 4.62 -8.18
C THR A 47 10.80 5.14 -9.57
N ASP A 48 10.41 6.38 -9.89
CA ASP A 48 10.73 7.01 -11.19
C ASP A 48 12.24 7.29 -11.31
N GLU A 49 12.89 7.68 -10.22
CA GLU A 49 14.34 7.87 -10.15
C GLU A 49 15.10 6.57 -10.40
N LEU A 50 14.66 5.45 -9.80
CA LEU A 50 15.25 4.13 -10.04
C LEU A 50 15.06 3.67 -11.49
N ILE A 51 13.88 3.92 -12.08
CA ILE A 51 13.62 3.64 -13.50
C ILE A 51 14.57 4.47 -14.39
N GLN A 52 14.74 5.74 -14.05
CA GLN A 52 15.64 6.63 -14.81
C GLN A 52 17.10 6.15 -14.72
N LEU A 53 17.56 5.74 -13.53
CA LEU A 53 18.90 5.19 -13.35
C LEU A 53 19.13 3.94 -14.23
N ALA A 54 18.16 3.02 -14.28
CA ALA A 54 18.25 1.84 -15.12
C ALA A 54 18.32 2.21 -16.62
N ASN A 55 17.45 3.11 -17.07
CA ASN A 55 17.40 3.56 -18.47
C ASN A 55 18.65 4.33 -18.91
N ASN A 56 19.35 5.01 -17.98
CA ASN A 56 20.62 5.67 -18.26
C ASN A 56 21.78 4.67 -18.51
N LEU A 57 21.65 3.44 -17.99
CA LEU A 57 22.66 2.39 -18.15
C LEU A 57 22.33 1.39 -19.27
N SER A 58 21.07 1.20 -19.59
CA SER A 58 20.63 0.23 -20.59
C SER A 58 19.40 0.74 -21.32
N GLU A 59 19.40 0.65 -22.65
CA GLU A 59 18.23 0.97 -23.48
C GLU A 59 17.07 -0.02 -23.26
N ASN A 60 17.39 -1.24 -22.86
CA ASN A 60 16.44 -2.31 -22.61
C ASN A 60 16.81 -3.07 -21.31
N PRO A 61 16.54 -2.50 -20.11
CA PRO A 61 16.78 -3.19 -18.86
C PRO A 61 15.97 -4.50 -18.79
N THR A 62 16.60 -5.58 -18.32
CA THR A 62 15.88 -6.86 -18.20
C THR A 62 14.79 -6.76 -17.12
N PRO A 63 13.57 -7.26 -17.37
CA PRO A 63 12.47 -7.14 -16.42
C PRO A 63 12.76 -7.71 -15.04
N ARG A 64 13.52 -8.79 -14.97
CA ARG A 64 13.96 -9.41 -13.72
C ARG A 64 14.80 -8.44 -12.87
N GLU A 65 15.78 -7.77 -13.48
CA GLU A 65 16.64 -6.81 -12.76
C GLU A 65 15.88 -5.51 -12.42
N MET A 66 14.90 -5.13 -13.24
CA MET A 66 14.00 -4.03 -12.91
C MET A 66 13.19 -4.33 -11.64
N ASP A 67 12.65 -5.54 -11.49
CA ASP A 67 11.93 -5.93 -10.26
C ASP A 67 12.85 -5.90 -9.03
N MET A 68 14.09 -6.39 -9.17
CA MET A 68 15.10 -6.31 -8.11
C MET A 68 15.39 -4.86 -7.70
N LEU A 69 15.60 -3.99 -8.67
CA LEU A 69 15.90 -2.59 -8.45
C LEU A 69 14.71 -1.84 -7.82
N LEU A 70 13.53 -1.96 -8.42
CA LEU A 70 12.35 -1.22 -7.98
C LEU A 70 11.87 -1.66 -6.60
N SER A 71 12.00 -2.95 -6.26
CA SER A 71 11.65 -3.47 -4.93
C SER A 71 12.46 -2.84 -3.79
N ALA A 72 13.57 -2.15 -4.08
CA ALA A 72 14.37 -1.47 -3.07
C ALA A 72 13.66 -0.22 -2.49
N GLY A 73 12.82 0.45 -3.27
CA GLY A 73 12.13 1.67 -2.84
C GLY A 73 11.30 1.47 -1.58
N GLU A 74 10.40 0.50 -1.59
CA GLU A 74 9.55 0.19 -0.44
C GLU A 74 10.34 -0.35 0.75
N ARG A 75 11.47 -1.03 0.51
CA ARG A 75 12.34 -1.53 1.59
C ARG A 75 12.98 -0.38 2.36
N ILE A 76 13.33 0.71 1.71
CA ILE A 76 13.83 1.92 2.36
C ILE A 76 12.73 2.48 3.25
N THR A 77 11.53 2.72 2.70
CA THR A 77 10.41 3.31 3.42
C THR A 77 10.01 2.49 4.65
N MET A 78 9.80 1.18 4.47
CA MET A 78 9.37 0.29 5.56
C MET A 78 10.38 0.27 6.71
N SER A 79 11.67 0.30 6.39
CA SER A 79 12.74 0.25 7.40
C SER A 79 12.82 1.56 8.19
N LEU A 80 12.76 2.71 7.51
CA LEU A 80 12.77 4.02 8.16
C LEU A 80 11.54 4.21 9.06
N LEU A 81 10.36 3.82 8.58
CA LEU A 81 9.13 3.91 9.36
C LEU A 81 9.17 3.01 10.60
N SER A 82 9.68 1.78 10.47
CA SER A 82 9.86 0.87 11.61
C SER A 82 10.85 1.44 12.64
N MET A 83 11.98 1.96 12.19
CA MET A 83 12.96 2.61 13.08
C MET A 83 12.32 3.78 13.85
N HIS A 84 11.50 4.58 13.17
CA HIS A 84 10.85 5.73 13.79
C HIS A 84 9.78 5.29 14.81
N LEU A 85 8.91 4.34 14.50
CA LEU A 85 7.93 3.81 15.44
C LEU A 85 8.59 3.22 16.68
N ASN A 86 9.67 2.45 16.52
CA ASN A 86 10.44 1.90 17.63
C ASN A 86 11.07 3.01 18.50
N SER A 87 11.55 4.10 17.91
CA SER A 87 12.08 5.25 18.66
C SER A 87 11.01 5.97 19.49
N LEU A 88 9.73 5.84 19.11
CA LEU A 88 8.58 6.37 19.84
C LEU A 88 8.01 5.38 20.89
N GLY A 89 8.66 4.22 21.07
CA GLY A 89 8.27 3.21 22.06
C GLY A 89 7.19 2.23 21.60
N TYR A 90 6.89 2.17 20.29
CA TYR A 90 5.97 1.20 19.71
C TYR A 90 6.74 0.09 19.03
N THR A 91 6.62 -1.15 19.52
CA THR A 91 7.28 -2.30 18.90
C THR A 91 6.77 -2.49 17.46
N SER A 92 7.70 -2.44 16.52
CA SER A 92 7.39 -2.65 15.12
C SER A 92 8.54 -3.34 14.39
N PHE A 93 8.22 -4.09 13.34
CA PHE A 93 9.21 -4.65 12.44
C PHE A 93 8.68 -4.67 11.00
N SER A 94 9.60 -4.71 10.06
CA SER A 94 9.30 -4.64 8.64
C SER A 94 9.58 -5.96 7.94
N LEU A 95 8.75 -6.28 6.94
CA LEU A 95 8.82 -7.48 6.11
C LEU A 95 8.81 -7.10 4.63
N THR A 96 9.69 -7.72 3.85
CA THR A 96 9.55 -7.71 2.39
C THR A 96 8.32 -8.51 1.97
N GLY A 97 7.85 -8.34 0.73
CA GLY A 97 6.74 -9.14 0.23
C GLY A 97 6.96 -10.65 0.36
N SER A 98 8.19 -11.14 0.08
CA SER A 98 8.54 -12.54 0.26
C SER A 98 8.52 -12.99 1.73
N GLN A 99 8.98 -12.15 2.65
CA GLN A 99 8.95 -12.45 4.09
C GLN A 99 7.54 -12.43 4.66
N ALA A 100 6.64 -11.61 4.10
CA ALA A 100 5.22 -11.58 4.43
C ALA A 100 4.43 -12.73 3.76
N GLY A 101 5.08 -13.51 2.89
CA GLY A 101 4.45 -14.64 2.20
C GLY A 101 3.55 -14.22 1.04
N ILE A 102 3.84 -13.10 0.38
CA ILE A 102 3.11 -12.66 -0.82
C ILE A 102 3.65 -13.43 -2.02
N ILE A 103 2.88 -14.42 -2.47
CA ILE A 103 3.22 -15.31 -3.59
C ILE A 103 2.56 -14.79 -4.86
N THR A 104 3.32 -14.77 -5.94
CA THR A 104 2.91 -14.15 -7.19
C THR A 104 3.19 -15.05 -8.39
N THR A 105 2.55 -14.73 -9.52
CA THR A 105 2.94 -15.26 -10.83
C THR A 105 4.38 -14.87 -11.16
N SER A 106 5.00 -15.58 -12.11
CA SER A 106 6.38 -15.33 -12.55
C SER A 106 6.55 -14.16 -13.52
N LYS A 107 5.48 -13.41 -13.83
CA LYS A 107 5.51 -12.32 -14.79
C LYS A 107 6.14 -11.06 -14.19
N HIS A 108 7.40 -10.80 -14.52
CA HIS A 108 8.11 -9.61 -14.07
C HIS A 108 7.42 -8.30 -14.48
N GLY A 109 7.41 -7.30 -13.59
CA GLY A 109 6.85 -5.96 -13.78
C GLY A 109 5.33 -5.89 -13.75
N GLN A 110 4.63 -7.01 -13.88
CA GLN A 110 3.17 -7.12 -13.94
C GLN A 110 2.69 -8.42 -13.29
N ALA A 111 3.33 -8.83 -12.19
CA ALA A 111 2.93 -10.03 -11.47
C ALA A 111 1.54 -9.87 -10.84
N GLU A 112 0.86 -10.98 -10.66
CA GLU A 112 -0.42 -11.06 -9.97
C GLU A 112 -0.24 -11.83 -8.66
N ILE A 113 -0.93 -11.40 -7.60
CA ILE A 113 -0.93 -12.10 -6.31
C ILE A 113 -1.76 -13.37 -6.46
N GLU A 114 -1.14 -14.53 -6.24
CA GLU A 114 -1.80 -15.83 -6.27
C GLU A 114 -2.24 -16.25 -4.86
N GLU A 115 -1.39 -15.99 -3.85
CA GLU A 115 -1.63 -16.40 -2.48
C GLU A 115 -0.89 -15.47 -1.51
N ILE A 116 -1.44 -15.29 -0.32
CA ILE A 116 -0.75 -14.67 0.82
C ILE A 116 -0.83 -15.63 2.00
N THR A 117 0.31 -16.18 2.44
CA THR A 117 0.36 -17.06 3.62
C THR A 117 0.25 -16.26 4.91
N GLY A 118 0.92 -15.11 4.99
CA GLY A 118 0.79 -14.15 6.08
C GLY A 118 1.27 -14.65 7.46
N GLU A 119 1.95 -15.79 7.56
CA GLU A 119 2.32 -16.41 8.85
C GLU A 119 3.12 -15.45 9.73
N ARG A 120 4.21 -14.87 9.21
CA ARG A 120 5.04 -13.93 9.97
C ARG A 120 4.32 -12.62 10.32
N VAL A 121 3.33 -12.23 9.51
CA VAL A 121 2.48 -11.07 9.82
C VAL A 121 1.60 -11.38 11.02
N LYS A 122 0.97 -12.57 11.04
CA LYS A 122 0.14 -13.03 12.17
C LYS A 122 0.95 -13.18 13.44
N ASP A 123 2.13 -13.80 13.37
CA ASP A 123 3.04 -13.92 14.52
C ASP A 123 3.36 -12.57 15.17
N GLY A 124 3.61 -11.54 14.35
CA GLY A 124 3.85 -10.19 14.84
C GLY A 124 2.63 -9.55 15.48
N LEU A 125 1.45 -9.70 14.86
CA LEU A 125 0.20 -9.20 15.42
C LEU A 125 -0.14 -9.88 16.76
N ASP A 126 0.09 -11.17 16.87
CA ASP A 126 -0.13 -11.95 18.11
C ASP A 126 0.79 -11.49 19.25
N ASN A 127 1.98 -10.99 18.92
CA ASN A 127 2.90 -10.35 19.87
C ASN A 127 2.52 -8.89 20.21
N GLY A 128 1.51 -8.33 19.53
CA GLY A 128 1.08 -6.94 19.73
C GLY A 128 1.88 -5.92 18.92
N ASP A 129 2.76 -6.37 18.02
CA ASP A 129 3.61 -5.51 17.21
C ASP A 129 2.82 -4.79 16.10
N ILE A 130 3.34 -3.65 15.64
CA ILE A 130 2.95 -3.03 14.38
C ILE A 130 3.77 -3.69 13.26
N VAL A 131 3.10 -4.33 12.31
CA VAL A 131 3.78 -5.03 11.22
C VAL A 131 3.76 -4.19 9.96
N ILE A 132 4.95 -3.92 9.39
CA ILE A 132 5.10 -3.12 8.19
C ILE A 132 5.49 -4.04 7.03
N VAL A 133 4.71 -4.06 5.96
CA VAL A 133 4.95 -4.91 4.79
C VAL A 133 5.25 -4.04 3.59
N ALA A 134 6.39 -4.28 2.93
CA ALA A 134 6.69 -3.60 1.67
C ALA A 134 5.60 -3.88 0.64
N GLY A 135 4.94 -2.82 0.18
CA GLY A 135 3.98 -2.93 -0.91
C GLY A 135 4.63 -3.24 -2.26
N PHE A 136 3.81 -3.37 -3.31
CA PHE A 136 4.26 -3.45 -4.70
C PHE A 136 5.02 -4.74 -5.10
N GLN A 137 5.50 -5.54 -4.17
CA GLN A 137 6.40 -6.67 -4.42
C GLN A 137 5.94 -7.97 -3.78
N GLY A 138 6.28 -9.07 -4.42
CA GLY A 138 6.15 -10.43 -3.90
C GLY A 138 7.26 -11.32 -4.41
N PHE A 139 7.05 -12.61 -4.41
CA PHE A 139 7.98 -13.57 -5.00
C PHE A 139 7.22 -14.72 -5.67
N ASN A 140 7.81 -15.27 -6.71
CA ASN A 140 7.29 -16.48 -7.33
C ASN A 140 7.78 -17.73 -6.58
N ARG A 141 6.87 -18.65 -6.28
CA ARG A 141 7.18 -19.85 -5.49
C ARG A 141 8.13 -20.80 -6.20
N ASP A 142 8.03 -20.93 -7.51
CA ASP A 142 8.80 -21.90 -8.29
C ASP A 142 10.18 -21.36 -8.65
N THR A 143 10.23 -20.14 -9.19
CA THR A 143 11.50 -19.53 -9.63
C THR A 143 12.28 -18.92 -8.47
N LYS A 144 11.66 -18.66 -7.30
CA LYS A 144 12.21 -17.93 -6.16
C LYS A 144 12.60 -16.49 -6.46
N GLU A 145 12.16 -15.97 -7.60
CA GLU A 145 12.45 -14.62 -8.05
C GLU A 145 11.51 -13.60 -7.38
N ILE A 146 12.07 -12.42 -7.10
CA ILE A 146 11.28 -11.26 -6.69
C ILE A 146 10.54 -10.74 -7.92
N THR A 147 9.28 -10.38 -7.73
CA THR A 147 8.42 -9.84 -8.75
C THR A 147 7.75 -8.56 -8.28
N THR A 148 7.43 -7.66 -9.20
CA THR A 148 6.65 -6.46 -8.90
C THR A 148 5.29 -6.49 -9.57
N LEU A 149 4.31 -5.85 -8.92
CA LEU A 149 2.90 -5.90 -9.32
C LEU A 149 2.52 -4.81 -10.36
N GLY A 150 3.46 -3.94 -10.70
CA GLY A 150 3.19 -2.80 -11.58
C GLY A 150 2.41 -1.67 -10.88
N ARG A 151 1.87 -0.73 -11.68
CA ARG A 151 1.18 0.46 -11.15
C ARG A 151 0.03 0.09 -10.22
N GLY A 152 -0.11 0.81 -9.10
CA GLY A 152 -1.10 0.51 -8.06
C GLY A 152 -0.81 -0.75 -7.25
N GLY A 153 0.40 -1.32 -7.38
CA GLY A 153 0.77 -2.56 -6.71
C GLY A 153 0.72 -2.47 -5.18
N SER A 154 1.03 -1.31 -4.59
CA SER A 154 0.94 -1.12 -3.13
C SER A 154 -0.51 -1.12 -2.64
N ASP A 155 -1.45 -0.54 -3.41
CA ASP A 155 -2.89 -0.60 -3.09
C ASP A 155 -3.39 -2.05 -3.17
N ALA A 156 -3.04 -2.75 -4.25
CA ALA A 156 -3.39 -4.15 -4.42
C ALA A 156 -2.80 -5.04 -3.31
N THR A 157 -1.55 -4.77 -2.89
CA THR A 157 -0.91 -5.46 -1.76
C THR A 157 -1.71 -5.25 -0.47
N ALA A 158 -2.10 -4.02 -0.16
CA ALA A 158 -2.81 -3.69 1.07
C ALA A 158 -4.19 -4.36 1.14
N VAL A 159 -4.98 -4.26 0.06
CA VAL A 159 -6.30 -4.89 0.00
C VAL A 159 -6.20 -6.41 0.04
N ALA A 160 -5.22 -7.01 -0.65
CA ALA A 160 -5.00 -8.45 -0.62
C ALA A 160 -4.56 -8.94 0.77
N LEU A 161 -3.70 -8.19 1.48
CA LEU A 161 -3.33 -8.46 2.87
C LEU A 161 -4.55 -8.35 3.80
N ALA A 162 -5.38 -7.31 3.63
CA ALA A 162 -6.61 -7.17 4.42
C ALA A 162 -7.54 -8.37 4.24
N ALA A 163 -7.72 -8.84 3.01
CA ALA A 163 -8.50 -10.04 2.71
C ALA A 163 -7.90 -11.30 3.36
N ALA A 164 -6.60 -11.55 3.18
CA ALA A 164 -5.93 -12.75 3.66
C ALA A 164 -5.83 -12.83 5.19
N LEU A 165 -5.79 -11.69 5.87
CA LEU A 165 -5.69 -11.59 7.32
C LEU A 165 -7.06 -11.42 8.01
N GLY A 166 -8.16 -11.28 7.24
CA GLY A 166 -9.49 -11.02 7.78
C GLY A 166 -9.61 -9.68 8.50
N ALA A 167 -8.98 -8.64 7.93
CA ALA A 167 -9.05 -7.30 8.48
C ALA A 167 -10.48 -6.74 8.39
N GLU A 168 -10.84 -5.89 9.36
CA GLU A 168 -12.12 -5.20 9.38
C GLU A 168 -12.28 -4.28 8.15
N ARG A 169 -11.21 -3.60 7.78
CA ARG A 169 -11.14 -2.71 6.61
C ARG A 169 -9.71 -2.45 6.15
N CYS A 170 -9.58 -1.91 4.94
CA CYS A 170 -8.34 -1.37 4.40
C CYS A 170 -8.46 0.16 4.28
N GLU A 171 -7.60 0.91 4.96
CA GLU A 171 -7.53 2.36 4.86
C GLU A 171 -6.42 2.76 3.87
N ILE A 172 -6.77 3.47 2.81
CA ILE A 172 -5.82 3.98 1.80
C ILE A 172 -5.61 5.46 2.01
N PHE A 173 -4.45 5.81 2.54
CA PHE A 173 -4.02 7.17 2.77
C PHE A 173 -3.31 7.74 1.56
N THR A 174 -3.75 8.92 1.13
CA THR A 174 -3.26 9.63 -0.05
C THR A 174 -3.20 11.14 0.22
N ASP A 175 -2.86 11.94 -0.78
CA ASP A 175 -2.83 13.41 -0.72
C ASP A 175 -4.20 14.07 -0.92
N VAL A 176 -5.23 13.32 -1.28
CA VAL A 176 -6.62 13.80 -1.40
C VAL A 176 -7.48 13.33 -0.23
N GLU A 177 -8.60 14.01 0.01
CA GLU A 177 -9.49 13.75 1.16
C GLU A 177 -10.37 12.50 0.99
N GLY A 178 -10.50 12.00 -0.24
CA GLY A 178 -11.34 10.87 -0.61
C GLY A 178 -11.68 10.92 -2.09
N VAL A 179 -12.77 10.28 -2.48
CA VAL A 179 -13.30 10.27 -3.84
C VAL A 179 -14.26 11.44 -4.00
N TYR A 180 -14.10 12.19 -5.08
CA TYR A 180 -14.94 13.34 -5.39
C TYR A 180 -15.82 13.07 -6.62
N THR A 181 -16.93 13.78 -6.74
CA THR A 181 -17.83 13.71 -7.91
C THR A 181 -17.16 14.14 -9.21
N ALA A 182 -16.08 14.93 -9.13
CA ALA A 182 -15.19 15.32 -10.23
C ALA A 182 -13.83 15.73 -9.63
N ASP A 183 -12.81 15.97 -10.45
CA ASP A 183 -11.54 16.51 -9.97
C ASP A 183 -11.72 17.94 -9.38
N PRO A 184 -11.55 18.15 -8.07
CA PRO A 184 -11.79 19.45 -7.43
C PRO A 184 -10.80 20.53 -7.87
N ARG A 185 -9.68 20.15 -8.51
CA ARG A 185 -8.72 21.11 -9.11
C ARG A 185 -9.29 21.72 -10.38
N VAL A 186 -10.17 20.99 -11.09
CA VAL A 186 -10.80 21.39 -12.34
C VAL A 186 -12.21 21.92 -12.09
N VAL A 187 -13.01 21.20 -11.31
CA VAL A 187 -14.42 21.52 -11.02
C VAL A 187 -14.55 21.99 -9.57
N LYS A 188 -14.71 23.30 -9.37
CA LYS A 188 -14.76 23.90 -8.02
C LYS A 188 -16.00 23.51 -7.21
N SER A 189 -17.08 23.03 -7.86
CA SER A 189 -18.28 22.51 -7.21
C SER A 189 -18.25 21.00 -7.01
N ALA A 190 -17.08 20.35 -7.17
CA ALA A 190 -16.93 18.93 -6.88
C ALA A 190 -17.14 18.69 -5.37
N GLU A 191 -17.94 17.70 -5.04
CA GLU A 191 -18.28 17.33 -3.68
C GLU A 191 -17.59 16.01 -3.30
N LEU A 192 -17.18 15.89 -2.03
CA LEU A 192 -16.63 14.66 -1.49
C LEU A 192 -17.77 13.62 -1.34
N ILE A 193 -17.56 12.44 -1.86
CA ILE A 193 -18.49 11.31 -1.74
C ILE A 193 -18.18 10.60 -0.42
N SER A 194 -19.17 10.42 0.44
CA SER A 194 -19.01 9.73 1.73
C SER A 194 -18.94 8.22 1.56
N GLU A 195 -19.79 7.66 0.71
CA GLU A 195 -19.91 6.24 0.43
C GLU A 195 -20.06 6.00 -1.07
N ILE A 196 -19.38 4.98 -1.60
CA ILE A 196 -19.44 4.61 -3.02
C ILE A 196 -19.40 3.09 -3.14
N THR A 197 -20.18 2.52 -4.03
CA THR A 197 -20.14 1.08 -4.28
C THR A 197 -18.87 0.69 -5.06
N TYR A 198 -18.48 -0.59 -4.95
CA TYR A 198 -17.34 -1.11 -5.74
C TYR A 198 -17.58 -0.96 -7.25
N GLU A 199 -18.83 -1.15 -7.71
CA GLU A 199 -19.22 -1.02 -9.11
C GLU A 199 -19.04 0.41 -9.62
N GLU A 200 -19.51 1.39 -8.87
CA GLU A 200 -19.34 2.81 -9.20
C GLU A 200 -17.87 3.22 -9.17
N MET A 201 -17.09 2.77 -8.15
CA MET A 201 -15.67 3.06 -8.07
C MET A 201 -14.87 2.41 -9.22
N LEU A 202 -15.24 1.20 -9.64
CA LEU A 202 -14.65 0.53 -10.81
C LEU A 202 -14.91 1.31 -12.10
N GLU A 203 -16.14 1.81 -12.29
CA GLU A 203 -16.50 2.64 -13.44
C GLU A 203 -15.69 3.93 -13.44
N MET A 204 -15.60 4.62 -12.31
CA MET A 204 -14.81 5.83 -12.16
C MET A 204 -13.32 5.59 -12.43
N SER A 205 -12.74 4.51 -11.87
CA SER A 205 -11.33 4.14 -12.07
C SER A 205 -11.03 3.81 -13.52
N SER A 206 -11.94 3.13 -14.21
CA SER A 206 -11.83 2.78 -15.62
C SER A 206 -11.99 4.00 -16.53
N SER A 207 -12.74 5.01 -16.09
CA SER A 207 -12.95 6.29 -16.77
C SER A 207 -11.86 7.33 -16.49
N GLY A 208 -10.84 6.98 -15.69
CA GLY A 208 -9.67 7.83 -15.46
C GLY A 208 -9.58 8.48 -14.08
N ALA A 209 -10.46 8.16 -13.14
CA ALA A 209 -10.30 8.59 -11.75
C ALA A 209 -9.07 7.90 -11.12
N GLY A 210 -8.00 8.68 -10.88
CA GLY A 210 -6.70 8.16 -10.44
C GLY A 210 -6.56 7.94 -8.92
N VAL A 211 -7.63 8.08 -8.14
CA VAL A 211 -7.57 7.96 -6.66
C VAL A 211 -7.32 6.52 -6.22
N LEU A 212 -8.03 5.57 -6.83
CA LEU A 212 -7.85 4.13 -6.64
C LEU A 212 -7.61 3.43 -7.97
N MET A 213 -6.71 2.46 -7.96
CA MET A 213 -6.53 1.60 -9.14
C MET A 213 -7.65 0.55 -9.20
N ALA A 214 -8.25 0.35 -10.38
CA ALA A 214 -9.35 -0.60 -10.59
C ALA A 214 -9.03 -2.00 -10.05
N ARG A 215 -7.77 -2.46 -10.17
CA ARG A 215 -7.32 -3.74 -9.60
C ARG A 215 -7.54 -3.84 -8.07
N SER A 216 -7.23 -2.80 -7.31
CA SER A 216 -7.42 -2.81 -5.85
C SER A 216 -8.90 -2.82 -5.47
N VAL A 217 -9.72 -2.08 -6.21
CA VAL A 217 -11.19 -2.07 -6.04
C VAL A 217 -11.78 -3.46 -6.36
N GLU A 218 -11.31 -4.10 -7.43
CA GLU A 218 -11.74 -5.45 -7.79
C GLU A 218 -11.37 -6.49 -6.74
N PHE A 219 -10.18 -6.39 -6.12
CA PHE A 219 -9.81 -7.22 -4.98
C PHE A 219 -10.74 -6.96 -3.79
N GLY A 220 -11.01 -5.69 -3.44
CA GLY A 220 -11.95 -5.33 -2.38
C GLY A 220 -13.32 -5.94 -2.61
N ARG A 221 -13.87 -5.79 -3.80
CA ARG A 221 -15.15 -6.38 -4.20
C ARG A 221 -15.16 -7.90 -4.09
N ARG A 222 -14.13 -8.56 -4.64
CA ARG A 222 -14.02 -10.02 -4.67
C ARG A 222 -14.00 -10.65 -3.29
N TYR A 223 -13.32 -10.00 -2.35
CA TYR A 223 -13.13 -10.51 -0.99
C TYR A 223 -13.96 -9.79 0.07
N ASN A 224 -14.83 -8.87 -0.38
CA ASN A 224 -15.70 -8.06 0.48
C ASN A 224 -14.93 -7.34 1.60
N VAL A 225 -13.83 -6.67 1.22
CA VAL A 225 -13.00 -5.87 2.12
C VAL A 225 -13.39 -4.40 2.01
N PRO A 226 -13.99 -3.79 3.03
CA PRO A 226 -14.26 -2.35 3.02
C PRO A 226 -12.97 -1.55 2.78
N ILE A 227 -13.01 -0.60 1.85
CA ILE A 227 -11.87 0.26 1.51
C ILE A 227 -12.24 1.68 1.86
N ILE A 228 -11.46 2.32 2.73
CA ILE A 228 -11.66 3.72 3.08
C ILE A 228 -10.52 4.56 2.53
N VAL A 229 -10.84 5.54 1.69
CA VAL A 229 -9.85 6.49 1.14
C VAL A 229 -9.82 7.73 2.01
N LYS A 230 -8.64 8.08 2.53
CA LYS A 230 -8.44 9.19 3.47
C LYS A 230 -7.23 10.05 3.11
N SER A 231 -7.25 11.30 3.61
CA SER A 231 -6.06 12.14 3.55
C SER A 231 -5.04 11.74 4.63
N THR A 232 -3.77 11.65 4.24
CA THR A 232 -2.65 11.53 5.19
C THR A 232 -2.51 12.76 6.04
N PHE A 233 -2.69 13.95 5.45
CA PHE A 233 -2.34 15.23 6.04
C PHE A 233 -3.52 15.99 6.68
N LYS A 234 -4.75 15.56 6.41
CA LYS A 234 -5.96 16.15 7.00
C LYS A 234 -6.70 15.13 7.84
N ASN A 235 -7.37 15.62 8.87
CA ASN A 235 -8.23 14.75 9.68
C ASN A 235 -9.65 14.80 9.06
N ASN A 236 -10.02 13.73 8.38
CA ASN A 236 -11.31 13.58 7.74
C ASN A 236 -11.78 12.12 7.77
N GLU A 237 -13.07 11.89 7.58
CA GLU A 237 -13.66 10.54 7.56
C GLU A 237 -13.30 9.79 6.26
N GLY A 238 -13.16 10.52 5.16
CA GLY A 238 -12.82 9.96 3.86
C GLY A 238 -14.03 9.50 3.06
N THR A 239 -13.80 8.57 2.14
CA THR A 239 -14.82 7.87 1.33
C THR A 239 -14.71 6.38 1.59
N GLU A 240 -15.80 5.72 1.95
CA GLU A 240 -15.92 4.26 2.07
C GLU A 240 -16.52 3.65 0.81
#